data_2c642d51e9270ee4a6749cd3dd5ac88d
#
_entry.id   2c642d51e9270ee4a6749cd3dd5ac88d
#
_cell.length_a   1.000
_cell.length_b   1.000
_cell.length_c   1.000
_cell.angle_alpha   90.00
_cell.angle_beta   90.00
_cell.angle_gamma   90.00
#
_symmetry.space_group_name_H-M   'P 1'
#
loop_
_entity.id
_entity.type
_entity.pdbx_description
1 polymer ?
#
loop_
_entity_poly.entity_id
_entity_poly.type
_entity_poly.pdbx_seq_one_letter_code
_entity_poly.pdbx_strand_id
1 'polypeptide(L)'
;MRASRLSFLLSVLCAAALTIGLCFCIITSFFVPADTLRLALACVCIALLCSALLLLPKSWIWLLGAVLLLAGGIYYLKDAVWESFSTLLYAISTQYVDAFPGLQVLSLTAAPADGDAALILLLLSIPYALLCSWTVLRGERLVYLLGAVLPPLVLCLVILQTPPAA
;
A
#
# COMPACT_ATOMS: atom_id res chain seq x y z
N MET A 1 -12.39 8.32 25.37
CA MET A 1 -13.03 6.99 25.29
C MET A 1 -11.95 5.93 25.39
N ARG A 2 -12.02 5.01 26.34
CA ARG A 2 -11.11 3.85 26.36
C ARG A 2 -11.57 2.90 25.25
N ALA A 3 -10.77 2.77 24.20
CA ALA A 3 -11.00 1.76 23.17
C ALA A 3 -11.05 0.39 23.89
N SER A 4 -12.12 -0.36 23.70
CA SER A 4 -12.21 -1.71 24.26
C SER A 4 -11.17 -2.61 23.59
N ARG A 5 -10.72 -3.68 24.25
CA ARG A 5 -9.80 -4.66 23.63
C ARG A 5 -10.35 -5.19 22.31
N LEU A 6 -11.67 -5.28 22.21
CA LEU A 6 -12.38 -5.72 21.02
C LEU A 6 -12.22 -4.71 19.87
N SER A 7 -12.35 -3.40 20.12
CA SER A 7 -12.18 -2.38 19.08
C SER A 7 -10.74 -2.29 18.56
N PHE A 8 -9.76 -2.56 19.42
CA PHE A 8 -8.36 -2.66 19.01
C PHE A 8 -8.13 -3.87 18.09
N LEU A 9 -8.57 -5.06 18.49
CA LEU A 9 -8.45 -6.27 17.66
C LEU A 9 -9.15 -6.10 16.31
N LEU A 10 -10.35 -5.53 16.31
CA LEU A 10 -11.11 -5.25 15.10
C LEU A 10 -10.36 -4.28 14.19
N SER A 11 -9.75 -3.23 14.75
CA SER A 11 -8.93 -2.26 14.01
C SER A 11 -7.75 -2.94 13.34
N VAL A 12 -7.00 -3.78 14.06
CA VAL A 12 -5.84 -4.50 13.52
C VAL A 12 -6.27 -5.45 12.40
N LEU A 13 -7.33 -6.23 12.62
CA LEU A 13 -7.83 -7.16 11.61
C LEU A 13 -8.31 -6.45 10.34
N CYS A 14 -9.09 -5.37 10.49
CA CYS A 14 -9.58 -4.60 9.35
C CYS A 14 -8.41 -3.94 8.59
N ALA A 15 -7.45 -3.34 9.30
CA ALA A 15 -6.30 -2.69 8.68
C ALA A 15 -5.39 -3.71 7.97
N ALA A 16 -5.13 -4.87 8.59
CA ALA A 16 -4.35 -5.93 7.98
C ALA A 16 -5.04 -6.50 6.73
N ALA A 17 -6.33 -6.82 6.82
CA ALA A 17 -7.10 -7.35 5.70
C ALA A 17 -7.13 -6.35 4.52
N LEU A 18 -7.31 -5.07 4.80
CA LEU A 18 -7.36 -4.02 3.78
C LEU A 18 -5.99 -3.85 3.09
N THR A 19 -4.91 -3.75 3.86
CA THR A 19 -3.56 -3.55 3.30
C THR A 19 -3.07 -4.78 2.54
N ILE A 20 -3.30 -5.97 3.06
CA ILE A 20 -2.98 -7.23 2.37
C ILE A 20 -3.79 -7.33 1.08
N GLY A 21 -5.11 -7.12 1.14
CA GLY A 21 -5.96 -7.17 -0.04
C GLY A 21 -5.54 -6.20 -1.13
N LEU A 22 -5.15 -4.98 -0.76
CA LEU A 22 -4.69 -3.94 -1.68
C LEU A 22 -3.36 -4.32 -2.33
N CYS A 23 -2.39 -4.80 -1.55
CA CYS A 23 -1.11 -5.29 -2.07
C CYS A 23 -1.28 -6.48 -3.01
N PHE A 24 -2.11 -7.46 -2.63
CA PHE A 24 -2.40 -8.61 -3.49
C PHE A 24 -3.12 -8.20 -4.78
N CYS A 25 -4.06 -7.25 -4.72
CA CYS A 25 -4.73 -6.72 -5.89
C CYS A 25 -3.71 -6.13 -6.88
N ILE A 26 -2.77 -5.32 -6.39
CA ILE A 26 -1.72 -4.73 -7.24
C ILE A 26 -0.80 -5.82 -7.83
N ILE A 27 -0.32 -6.75 -7.00
CA ILE A 27 0.57 -7.83 -7.42
C ILE A 27 -0.08 -8.68 -8.51
N THR A 28 -1.33 -9.07 -8.33
CA THR A 28 -2.04 -9.94 -9.29
C THR A 28 -2.43 -9.22 -10.55
N SER A 29 -2.81 -7.93 -10.47
CA SER A 29 -3.21 -7.15 -11.65
C SER A 29 -2.03 -6.77 -12.54
N PHE A 30 -0.88 -6.49 -11.95
CA PHE A 30 0.30 -5.99 -12.68
C PHE A 30 1.47 -6.99 -12.75
N PHE A 31 1.27 -8.23 -12.28
CA PHE A 31 2.30 -9.28 -12.24
C PHE A 31 3.61 -8.81 -11.60
N VAL A 32 3.50 -8.03 -10.52
CA VAL A 32 4.63 -7.42 -9.83
C VAL A 32 5.44 -8.49 -9.09
N PRO A 33 6.76 -8.59 -9.29
CA PRO A 33 7.59 -9.51 -8.53
C PRO A 33 7.68 -9.06 -7.06
N ALA A 34 7.14 -9.86 -6.15
CA ALA A 34 7.20 -9.63 -4.70
C ALA A 34 7.00 -10.94 -3.93
N ASP A 35 7.74 -11.08 -2.81
CA ASP A 35 7.53 -12.19 -1.87
C ASP A 35 6.24 -11.95 -1.08
N THR A 36 5.18 -12.62 -1.50
CA THR A 36 3.82 -12.45 -0.96
C THR A 36 3.72 -12.78 0.52
N LEU A 37 4.47 -13.78 1.01
CA LEU A 37 4.42 -14.17 2.42
C LEU A 37 5.07 -13.11 3.31
N ARG A 38 6.26 -12.64 2.93
CA ARG A 38 6.96 -11.59 3.67
C ARG A 38 6.17 -10.30 3.66
N LEU A 39 5.58 -9.95 2.52
CA LEU A 39 4.74 -8.77 2.38
C LEU A 39 3.50 -8.85 3.28
N ALA A 40 2.80 -9.98 3.31
CA ALA A 40 1.63 -10.17 4.16
C ALA A 40 1.98 -10.06 5.66
N LEU A 41 3.08 -10.67 6.11
CA LEU A 41 3.55 -10.56 7.49
C LEU A 41 3.91 -9.11 7.85
N ALA A 42 4.59 -8.41 6.95
CA ALA A 42 4.94 -7.00 7.16
C ALA A 42 3.69 -6.10 7.22
N CYS A 43 2.67 -6.34 6.39
CA CYS A 43 1.39 -5.62 6.46
C CYS A 43 0.69 -5.84 7.82
N VAL A 44 0.71 -7.04 8.37
CA VAL A 44 0.17 -7.32 9.72
C VAL A 44 0.96 -6.54 10.78
N CYS A 45 2.28 -6.51 10.72
CA CYS A 45 3.12 -5.74 11.64
C CYS A 45 2.81 -4.23 11.53
N ILE A 46 2.67 -3.69 10.32
CA ILE A 46 2.29 -2.28 10.08
C ILE A 46 0.90 -2.00 10.68
N ALA A 47 -0.08 -2.86 10.45
CA ALA A 47 -1.42 -2.69 11.01
C ALA A 47 -1.42 -2.68 12.54
N LEU A 48 -0.63 -3.57 13.17
CA LEU A 48 -0.43 -3.59 14.62
C LEU A 48 0.19 -2.30 15.14
N LEU A 49 1.28 -1.84 14.50
CA LEU A 49 1.98 -0.61 14.88
C LEU A 49 1.07 0.62 14.72
N CYS A 50 0.38 0.76 13.59
CA CYS A 50 -0.53 1.87 13.34
C CYS A 50 -1.67 1.91 14.36
N SER A 51 -2.29 0.75 14.65
CA SER A 51 -3.37 0.67 15.65
C SER A 51 -2.85 0.97 17.07
N ALA A 52 -1.64 0.52 17.43
CA ALA A 52 -1.03 0.80 18.72
C ALA A 52 -0.69 2.29 18.90
N LEU A 53 -0.11 2.92 17.86
CA LEU A 53 0.22 4.35 17.85
C LEU A 53 -1.01 5.23 18.10
N LEU A 54 -2.15 4.87 17.52
CA LEU A 54 -3.39 5.63 17.67
C LEU A 54 -4.02 5.50 19.07
N LEU A 55 -3.67 4.46 19.82
CA LEU A 55 -4.14 4.26 21.22
C LEU A 55 -3.30 5.03 22.25
N LEU A 56 -2.10 5.47 21.89
CA LEU A 56 -1.22 6.20 22.81
C LEU A 56 -1.81 7.56 23.18
N PRO A 57 -1.66 7.99 24.46
CA PRO A 57 -2.00 9.34 24.86
C PRO A 57 -1.17 10.34 24.06
N LYS A 58 -1.81 11.41 23.58
CA LYS A 58 -1.16 12.39 22.67
C LYS A 58 -0.69 11.77 21.35
N SER A 59 -1.53 10.91 20.75
CA SER A 59 -1.25 10.20 19.48
C SER A 59 -0.67 11.08 18.37
N TRP A 60 -0.99 12.38 18.34
CA TRP A 60 -0.43 13.34 17.40
C TRP A 60 1.10 13.46 17.46
N ILE A 61 1.68 13.50 18.67
CA ILE A 61 3.14 13.62 18.86
C ILE A 61 3.82 12.35 18.36
N TRP A 62 3.25 11.19 18.69
CA TRP A 62 3.77 9.90 18.25
C TRP A 62 3.65 9.70 16.74
N LEU A 63 2.54 10.15 16.13
CA LEU A 63 2.38 10.17 14.68
C LEU A 63 3.43 11.04 14.01
N LEU A 64 3.68 12.23 14.53
CA LEU A 64 4.71 13.14 13.99
C LEU A 64 6.10 12.51 14.11
N GLY A 65 6.42 11.89 15.24
CA GLY A 65 7.66 11.13 15.42
C GLY A 65 7.79 9.96 14.43
N ALA A 66 6.72 9.20 14.22
CA ALA A 66 6.70 8.11 13.27
C ALA A 66 6.88 8.59 11.81
N VAL A 67 6.25 9.71 11.43
CA VAL A 67 6.43 10.33 10.10
C VAL A 67 7.87 10.80 9.89
N LEU A 68 8.47 11.44 10.89
CA LEU A 68 9.88 11.87 10.81
C LEU A 68 10.83 10.67 10.69
N LEU A 69 10.59 9.61 11.45
CA LEU A 69 11.37 8.38 11.41
C LEU A 69 11.25 7.69 10.05
N LEU A 70 10.04 7.66 9.49
CA LEU A 70 9.74 7.12 8.18
C LEU A 70 10.41 7.94 7.07
N ALA A 71 10.34 9.28 7.14
CA ALA A 71 11.02 10.17 6.20
C ALA A 71 12.55 10.00 6.26
N GLY A 72 13.12 9.88 7.45
CA GLY A 72 14.55 9.57 7.65
C GLY A 72 14.93 8.20 7.07
N GLY A 73 14.09 7.18 7.27
CA GLY A 73 14.28 5.85 6.70
C GLY A 73 14.23 5.85 5.17
N ILE A 74 13.27 6.55 4.58
CA ILE A 74 13.17 6.73 3.11
C ILE A 74 14.41 7.45 2.58
N TYR A 75 14.86 8.50 3.26
CA TYR A 75 16.08 9.22 2.86
C TYR A 75 17.32 8.34 2.91
N TYR A 76 17.46 7.51 3.95
CA TYR A 76 18.57 6.58 4.09
C TYR A 76 18.54 5.45 3.04
N LEU A 77 17.36 4.95 2.71
CA LEU A 77 17.13 3.86 1.76
C LEU A 77 16.70 4.36 0.36
N LYS A 78 17.01 5.62 0.02
CA LYS A 78 16.53 6.28 -1.19
C LYS A 78 16.75 5.46 -2.47
N ASP A 79 17.92 4.82 -2.59
CA ASP A 79 18.29 4.07 -3.78
C ASP A 79 17.44 2.78 -3.91
N ALA A 80 17.24 2.05 -2.80
CA ALA A 80 16.37 0.88 -2.76
C ALA A 80 14.88 1.24 -2.96
N VAL A 81 14.44 2.38 -2.42
CA VAL A 81 13.08 2.89 -2.62
C VAL A 81 12.88 3.28 -4.09
N TRP A 82 13.87 3.92 -4.71
CA TRP A 82 13.82 4.30 -6.11
C TRP A 82 13.79 3.09 -7.03
N GLU A 83 14.61 2.07 -6.76
CA GLU A 83 14.62 0.81 -7.49
C GLU A 83 13.27 0.10 -7.40
N SER A 84 12.74 -0.08 -6.18
CA SER A 84 11.41 -0.65 -5.92
C SER A 84 10.30 0.12 -6.65
N PHE A 85 10.36 1.45 -6.64
CA PHE A 85 9.40 2.31 -7.31
C PHE A 85 9.48 2.18 -8.83
N SER A 86 10.69 2.16 -9.39
CA SER A 86 10.90 1.98 -10.83
C SER A 86 10.41 0.61 -11.31
N THR A 87 10.62 -0.45 -10.51
CA THR A 87 10.10 -1.80 -10.79
C THR A 87 8.57 -1.82 -10.83
N LEU A 88 7.92 -1.20 -9.86
CA LEU A 88 6.46 -1.09 -9.82
C LEU A 88 5.93 -0.31 -11.03
N LEU A 89 6.52 0.85 -11.34
CA LEU A 89 6.13 1.66 -12.49
C LEU A 89 6.33 0.92 -13.81
N TYR A 90 7.42 0.19 -13.95
CA TYR A 90 7.69 -0.61 -15.13
C TYR A 90 6.63 -1.69 -15.31
N ALA A 91 6.30 -2.45 -14.25
CA ALA A 91 5.27 -3.47 -14.28
C ALA A 91 3.90 -2.89 -14.68
N ILE A 92 3.52 -1.76 -14.08
CA ILE A 92 2.28 -1.05 -14.41
C ILE A 92 2.28 -0.58 -15.86
N SER A 93 3.36 0.08 -16.32
CA SER A 93 3.44 0.61 -17.68
C SER A 93 3.38 -0.49 -18.73
N THR A 94 4.03 -1.62 -18.51
CA THR A 94 4.02 -2.76 -19.43
C THR A 94 2.61 -3.30 -19.61
N GLN A 95 1.87 -3.50 -18.50
CA GLN A 95 0.49 -3.99 -18.55
C GLN A 95 -0.46 -2.99 -19.23
N TYR A 96 -0.23 -1.68 -19.04
CA TYR A 96 -1.04 -0.66 -19.73
C TYR A 96 -0.76 -0.61 -21.23
N VAL A 97 0.49 -0.76 -21.66
CA VAL A 97 0.86 -0.81 -23.10
C VAL A 97 0.25 -2.03 -23.75
N ASP A 98 0.31 -3.19 -23.10
CA ASP A 98 -0.29 -4.42 -23.59
C ASP A 98 -1.80 -4.35 -23.70
N ALA A 99 -2.45 -3.67 -22.73
CA ALA A 99 -3.90 -3.49 -22.72
C ALA A 99 -4.38 -2.42 -23.72
N PHE A 100 -3.56 -1.41 -24.02
CA PHE A 100 -3.92 -0.27 -24.87
C PHE A 100 -2.81 0.02 -25.91
N PRO A 101 -2.75 -0.72 -27.02
CA PRO A 101 -1.68 -0.61 -28.04
C PRO A 101 -1.73 0.68 -28.87
N GLY A 102 -2.16 1.78 -28.35
CA GLY A 102 -2.15 3.12 -28.96
C GLY A 102 -1.57 4.19 -28.02
N LEU A 103 -1.31 3.83 -26.78
CA LEU A 103 -0.71 4.72 -25.80
C LEU A 103 0.81 4.71 -25.95
N GLN A 104 1.38 5.83 -26.41
CA GLN A 104 2.81 6.07 -26.24
C GLN A 104 3.10 6.30 -24.76
N VAL A 105 3.31 5.22 -24.03
CA VAL A 105 3.80 5.32 -22.65
C VAL A 105 5.24 5.81 -22.73
N LEU A 106 5.57 6.84 -21.92
CA LEU A 106 6.94 7.24 -21.70
C LEU A 106 7.79 5.97 -21.56
N SER A 107 8.77 5.80 -22.44
CA SER A 107 9.76 4.73 -22.33
C SER A 107 10.55 4.96 -21.04
N LEU A 108 9.95 4.56 -19.92
CA LEU A 108 10.63 4.49 -18.66
C LEU A 108 11.77 3.50 -18.84
N THR A 109 12.97 4.05 -18.73
CA THR A 109 14.27 3.41 -18.74
C THR A 109 14.25 1.95 -18.32
N ALA A 110 15.06 1.15 -19.02
CA ALA A 110 15.29 -0.28 -18.89
C ALA A 110 14.77 -0.96 -17.62
N ALA A 111 14.08 -2.10 -17.79
CA ALA A 111 13.64 -2.92 -16.67
C ALA A 111 14.78 -3.12 -15.69
N PRO A 112 14.61 -2.81 -14.39
CA PRO A 112 15.59 -3.19 -13.39
C PRO A 112 15.71 -4.71 -13.40
N ALA A 113 16.91 -5.23 -13.56
CA ALA A 113 17.16 -6.65 -13.85
C ALA A 113 16.69 -7.60 -12.73
N ASP A 114 16.61 -7.14 -11.47
CA ASP A 114 16.26 -7.94 -10.28
C ASP A 114 15.41 -7.16 -9.26
N GLY A 115 14.60 -6.19 -9.70
CA GLY A 115 13.88 -5.30 -8.78
C GLY A 115 12.77 -6.00 -8.01
N ASP A 116 12.78 -5.88 -6.70
CA ASP A 116 11.69 -6.28 -5.79
C ASP A 116 10.83 -5.05 -5.44
N ALA A 117 9.55 -5.08 -5.79
CA ALA A 117 8.62 -4.00 -5.49
C ALA A 117 8.02 -4.07 -4.07
N ALA A 118 8.42 -5.03 -3.24
CA ALA A 118 7.86 -5.20 -1.91
C ALA A 118 8.00 -3.95 -1.03
N LEU A 119 9.15 -3.26 -1.12
CA LEU A 119 9.42 -2.09 -0.29
C LEU A 119 8.46 -0.93 -0.58
N ILE A 120 8.21 -0.62 -1.84
CA ILE A 120 7.27 0.45 -2.21
C ILE A 120 5.82 0.08 -1.87
N LEU A 121 5.44 -1.20 -2.01
CA LEU A 121 4.12 -1.69 -1.61
C LEU A 121 3.92 -1.58 -0.09
N LEU A 122 4.96 -1.87 0.70
CA LEU A 122 4.93 -1.66 2.15
C LEU A 122 4.79 -0.19 2.52
N LEU A 123 5.54 0.70 1.88
CA LEU A 123 5.40 2.15 2.09
C LEU A 123 3.99 2.63 1.75
N LEU A 124 3.41 2.12 0.66
CA LEU A 124 2.05 2.44 0.26
C LEU A 124 1.01 1.91 1.26
N SER A 125 1.27 0.78 1.92
CA SER A 125 0.34 0.18 2.89
C SER A 125 0.19 1.01 4.17
N ILE A 126 1.19 1.80 4.57
CA ILE A 126 1.20 2.57 5.81
C ILE A 126 0.04 3.58 5.90
N PRO A 127 -0.18 4.48 4.92
CA PRO A 127 -1.29 5.43 4.96
C PRO A 127 -2.66 4.74 4.98
N TYR A 128 -2.80 3.61 4.27
CA TYR A 128 -4.06 2.85 4.29
C TYR A 128 -4.31 2.18 5.65
N ALA A 129 -3.27 1.61 6.27
CA ALA A 129 -3.36 1.05 7.61
C ALA A 129 -3.73 2.12 8.64
N LEU A 130 -3.12 3.31 8.56
CA LEU A 130 -3.43 4.44 9.44
C LEU A 130 -4.87 4.92 9.27
N LEU A 131 -5.34 5.11 8.03
CA LEU A 131 -6.71 5.52 7.73
C LEU A 131 -7.72 4.51 8.23
N CYS A 132 -7.49 3.22 7.99
CA CYS A 132 -8.37 2.16 8.46
C CYS A 132 -8.42 2.10 9.98
N SER A 133 -7.27 2.14 10.64
CA SER A 133 -7.19 2.13 12.10
C SER A 133 -7.84 3.37 12.72
N TRP A 134 -7.68 4.53 12.09
CA TRP A 134 -8.32 5.78 12.50
C TRP A 134 -9.84 5.68 12.43
N THR A 135 -10.38 5.23 11.28
CA THR A 135 -11.84 5.11 11.09
C THR A 135 -12.47 4.13 12.06
N VAL A 136 -11.82 2.98 12.30
CA VAL A 136 -12.35 1.95 13.23
C VAL A 136 -12.24 2.40 14.70
N LEU A 137 -11.11 3.00 15.11
CA LEU A 137 -10.88 3.38 16.51
C LEU A 137 -11.66 4.63 16.93
N ARG A 138 -11.87 5.58 16.02
CA ARG A 138 -12.59 6.83 16.29
C ARG A 138 -14.05 6.82 15.88
N GLY A 139 -14.49 5.79 15.14
CA GLY A 139 -15.86 5.70 14.64
C GLY A 139 -16.18 6.79 13.59
N GLU A 140 -15.16 7.19 12.84
CA GLU A 140 -15.30 8.18 11.76
C GLU A 140 -16.06 7.58 10.56
N ARG A 141 -16.48 8.44 9.64
CA ARG A 141 -17.27 8.00 8.49
C ARG A 141 -16.43 7.13 7.56
N LEU A 142 -16.91 5.93 7.28
CA LEU A 142 -16.31 4.97 6.33
C LEU A 142 -16.08 5.57 4.92
N VAL A 143 -16.76 6.68 4.59
CA VAL A 143 -16.62 7.37 3.31
C VAL A 143 -15.17 7.81 3.04
N TYR A 144 -14.42 8.21 4.06
CA TYR A 144 -13.01 8.60 3.88
C TYR A 144 -12.13 7.40 3.48
N LEU A 145 -12.40 6.24 4.10
CA LEU A 145 -11.69 5.00 3.77
C LEU A 145 -12.04 4.54 2.35
N LEU A 146 -13.32 4.56 1.99
CA LEU A 146 -13.77 4.22 0.63
C LEU A 146 -13.14 5.14 -0.41
N GLY A 147 -13.13 6.46 -0.17
CA GLY A 147 -12.53 7.43 -1.08
C GLY A 147 -11.03 7.22 -1.30
N ALA A 148 -10.29 6.72 -0.29
CA ALA A 148 -8.88 6.41 -0.41
C ALA A 148 -8.59 5.09 -1.13
N VAL A 149 -9.45 4.06 -0.93
CA VAL A 149 -9.26 2.71 -1.49
C VAL A 149 -9.77 2.60 -2.93
N LEU A 150 -10.78 3.39 -3.29
CA LEU A 150 -11.44 3.34 -4.59
C LEU A 150 -10.47 3.60 -5.77
N PRO A 151 -9.60 4.64 -5.76
CA PRO A 151 -8.71 4.91 -6.90
C PRO A 151 -7.79 3.74 -7.27
N PRO A 152 -7.01 3.14 -6.36
CA PRO A 152 -6.15 2.01 -6.72
C PRO A 152 -6.95 0.77 -7.13
N LEU A 153 -8.13 0.57 -6.55
CA LEU A 153 -8.98 -0.56 -6.89
C LEU A 153 -9.58 -0.41 -8.30
N VAL A 154 -9.99 0.80 -8.68
CA VAL A 154 -10.46 1.10 -10.05
C VAL A 154 -9.35 0.89 -11.06
N LEU A 155 -8.11 1.34 -10.77
CA LEU A 155 -6.96 1.11 -11.64
C LEU A 155 -6.71 -0.40 -11.89
N CYS A 156 -6.79 -1.21 -10.84
CA CYS A 156 -6.65 -2.66 -10.97
C CYS A 156 -7.78 -3.29 -11.79
N LEU A 157 -9.03 -2.84 -11.59
CA LEU A 157 -10.20 -3.37 -12.31
C LEU A 157 -10.19 -3.04 -13.80
N VAL A 158 -9.71 -1.86 -14.18
CA VAL A 158 -9.61 -1.45 -15.60
C VAL A 158 -8.73 -2.42 -16.38
N ILE A 159 -7.62 -2.88 -15.80
CA ILE A 159 -6.70 -3.81 -16.46
C ILE A 159 -7.29 -5.23 -16.52
N LEU A 160 -7.93 -5.68 -15.45
CA LEU A 160 -8.57 -7.01 -15.42
C LEU A 160 -9.70 -7.19 -16.43
N GLN A 161 -10.35 -6.09 -16.86
CA GLN A 161 -11.45 -6.11 -17.82
C GLN A 161 -11.00 -6.01 -19.29
N THR A 162 -9.73 -5.66 -19.56
CA THR A 162 -9.22 -5.62 -20.92
C THR A 162 -8.86 -7.05 -21.36
N PRO A 163 -9.54 -7.62 -22.40
CA PRO A 163 -9.13 -8.90 -22.94
C PRO A 163 -7.72 -8.77 -23.51
N PRO A 164 -6.85 -9.80 -23.33
CA PRO A 164 -5.52 -9.78 -23.94
C PRO A 164 -5.68 -9.55 -25.43
N ALA A 165 -4.91 -8.61 -25.98
CA ALA A 165 -4.89 -8.34 -27.42
C ALA A 165 -4.49 -9.64 -28.14
N ALA A 166 -5.40 -10.17 -28.97
CA ALA A 166 -5.18 -11.38 -29.78
C ALA A 166 -4.21 -11.11 -30.92
#